data_1554e07c1e0db3607fd388bef20f2b3b
#
_entry.id   1554e07c1e0db3607fd388bef20f2b3b
#
_cell.length_a   1.000
_cell.length_b   1.000
_cell.length_c   1.000
_cell.angle_alpha   90.00
_cell.angle_beta   90.00
_cell.angle_gamma   90.00
#
_symmetry.space_group_name_H-M   'P 1'
#
loop_
_entity.id
_entity.type
_entity.pdbx_description
1 polymer ?
#
loop_
_entity_poly.entity_id
_entity_poly.type
_entity_poly.pdbx_seq_one_letter_code
_entity_poly.pdbx_strand_id
1 'polypeptide(L)'
;LAVDLGSTLMFQRQTSLQTNLASGEIDALMRMRSDVKGWRNGAKVVENFRGLLQGGQRSRPPLQSVVASWGTVDGQLLEFEFDGTQGYVMKLEGANLRIRRTSDGADCGTLSTPYAASEIREVSVAQSGDVLLLFHKNYQPRQVTRTGATTFTIATWDFDTSGTPAKYLGPFYRYEASSITLTPSATTGTITVTASTAIFTDTSWNGLYIRIGGKQVLLGTRTSDTVMGGCTVVETLANTSATTDWQEQVYSAKRGWPICACFHDDRLVLGGGKTRRQGLYLSQVGSYKNFDSGTGLDAQAIWTGISVDKVQDIRRVVSHQNLLVFTDQLVAYCPQSETKPLTPATISIRPQANYGITTTCNGKVFDGAVSYAQTGGKVMRELIYNDTI
;
A
#
# COMPACT_ATOMS: atom_id res chain seq x y z
N LEU A 1 11.81 -29.74 86.12
CA LEU A 1 12.65 -29.14 85.06
C LEU A 1 11.74 -28.61 83.96
N ALA A 2 11.45 -27.33 84.04
CA ALA A 2 10.74 -26.65 82.93
C ALA A 2 11.84 -26.12 81.99
N VAL A 3 11.78 -26.53 80.74
CA VAL A 3 12.60 -25.97 79.69
C VAL A 3 11.77 -24.87 79.03
N ASP A 4 12.13 -23.65 79.30
CA ASP A 4 11.62 -22.45 78.64
C ASP A 4 12.14 -22.39 77.20
N LEU A 5 11.37 -22.64 76.25
CA LEU A 5 11.65 -22.43 74.79
C LEU A 5 11.10 -21.08 74.35
N GLY A 6 11.66 -20.04 74.91
CA GLY A 6 11.46 -18.68 74.38
C GLY A 6 12.09 -18.48 73.02
N SER A 7 11.54 -19.06 71.95
CA SER A 7 11.92 -18.71 70.59
C SER A 7 11.17 -17.46 70.16
N THR A 8 11.76 -16.31 70.40
CA THR A 8 11.32 -15.05 69.79
C THR A 8 11.55 -15.15 68.28
N LEU A 9 10.50 -15.49 67.52
CA LEU A 9 10.53 -15.36 66.06
C LEU A 9 10.70 -13.86 65.72
N MET A 10 11.95 -13.42 65.54
CA MET A 10 12.22 -12.15 64.95
C MET A 10 11.83 -12.20 63.47
N PHE A 11 10.67 -11.64 63.13
CA PHE A 11 10.32 -11.36 61.74
C PHE A 11 11.28 -10.28 61.27
N GLN A 12 12.32 -10.67 60.56
CA GLN A 12 13.16 -9.73 59.83
C GLN A 12 12.35 -9.05 58.75
N ARG A 13 12.08 -7.78 58.90
CA ARG A 13 11.44 -6.96 57.91
C ARG A 13 12.41 -6.80 56.76
N GLN A 14 12.17 -7.53 55.65
CA GLN A 14 12.96 -7.40 54.44
C GLN A 14 12.54 -6.14 53.71
N THR A 15 13.33 -5.10 53.72
CA THR A 15 13.13 -3.87 52.95
C THR A 15 13.85 -4.01 51.61
N SER A 16 13.13 -3.97 50.53
CA SER A 16 13.74 -3.83 49.20
C SER A 16 13.69 -2.36 48.78
N LEU A 17 14.83 -1.79 48.42
CA LEU A 17 14.93 -0.43 47.93
C LEU A 17 14.80 -0.44 46.40
N GLN A 18 13.78 0.23 45.89
CA GLN A 18 13.65 0.49 44.47
C GLN A 18 14.24 1.85 44.14
N THR A 19 15.33 1.90 43.38
CA THR A 19 16.10 3.12 43.12
C THR A 19 15.72 3.82 41.81
N ASN A 20 15.09 3.11 40.94
CA ASN A 20 14.65 3.65 39.63
C ASN A 20 13.47 2.84 39.06
N LEU A 21 12.86 3.35 37.99
CA LEU A 21 11.76 2.72 37.26
C LEU A 21 12.10 2.58 35.76
N ALA A 22 13.37 2.37 35.43
CA ALA A 22 13.87 2.34 34.07
C ALA A 22 13.30 1.16 33.23
N SER A 23 12.86 0.07 33.88
CA SER A 23 12.27 -1.08 33.20
C SER A 23 10.80 -0.88 32.79
N GLY A 24 10.19 0.24 33.21
CA GLY A 24 8.78 0.54 32.87
C GLY A 24 7.79 -0.41 33.55
N GLU A 25 6.66 -0.69 32.86
CA GLU A 25 5.63 -1.63 33.32
C GLU A 25 6.05 -3.07 33.06
N ILE A 26 5.93 -3.91 34.08
CA ILE A 26 6.28 -5.34 34.01
C ILE A 26 5.00 -6.15 33.70
N ASP A 27 5.11 -7.02 32.69
CA ASP A 27 4.05 -7.95 32.31
C ASP A 27 3.51 -8.73 33.52
N ALA A 28 2.20 -8.96 33.54
CA ALA A 28 1.52 -9.64 34.64
C ALA A 28 2.09 -11.04 34.92
N LEU A 29 2.54 -11.75 33.90
CA LEU A 29 3.15 -13.09 34.01
C LEU A 29 4.56 -13.05 34.63
N MET A 30 5.23 -11.91 34.54
CA MET A 30 6.58 -11.72 35.10
C MET A 30 6.59 -11.15 36.51
N ARG A 31 5.44 -10.79 37.09
CA ARG A 31 5.37 -10.15 38.43
C ARG A 31 5.93 -11.00 39.57
N MET A 32 5.93 -12.32 39.42
CA MET A 32 6.45 -13.26 40.40
C MET A 32 7.93 -13.63 40.16
N ARG A 33 8.52 -13.15 39.05
CA ARG A 33 9.87 -13.49 38.63
C ARG A 33 10.90 -12.47 39.13
N SER A 34 11.14 -12.49 40.47
CA SER A 34 12.15 -11.61 41.10
C SER A 34 13.61 -11.92 40.71
N ASP A 35 13.82 -13.04 39.99
CA ASP A 35 15.10 -13.47 39.41
C ASP A 35 15.48 -12.69 38.14
N VAL A 36 14.49 -12.07 37.46
CA VAL A 36 14.74 -11.31 36.25
C VAL A 36 15.42 -9.96 36.60
N LYS A 37 16.53 -9.66 35.89
CA LYS A 37 17.38 -8.50 36.15
C LYS A 37 16.64 -7.15 36.15
N GLY A 38 15.60 -6.97 35.33
CA GLY A 38 14.78 -5.76 35.25
C GLY A 38 13.66 -5.66 36.30
N TRP A 39 13.38 -6.74 37.05
CA TRP A 39 12.22 -6.81 37.93
C TRP A 39 12.22 -5.73 39.01
N ARG A 40 13.36 -5.50 39.65
CA ARG A 40 13.53 -4.50 40.74
C ARG A 40 13.36 -3.06 40.27
N ASN A 41 13.55 -2.81 38.97
CA ASN A 41 13.50 -1.48 38.36
C ASN A 41 12.20 -1.29 37.54
N GLY A 42 11.22 -2.15 37.73
CA GLY A 42 9.94 -2.10 37.06
C GLY A 42 8.80 -1.72 37.99
N ALA A 43 7.69 -1.34 37.41
CA ALA A 43 6.43 -1.02 38.08
C ALA A 43 5.32 -1.99 37.69
N LYS A 44 4.34 -2.14 38.58
CA LYS A 44 3.16 -2.96 38.32
C LYS A 44 2.22 -2.32 37.27
N VAL A 45 2.12 -0.99 37.32
CA VAL A 45 1.29 -0.18 36.41
C VAL A 45 2.01 1.14 36.17
N VAL A 46 2.09 1.55 34.90
CA VAL A 46 2.67 2.83 34.48
C VAL A 46 1.69 3.50 33.52
N GLU A 47 0.75 4.25 34.06
CA GLU A 47 -0.25 4.96 33.25
C GLU A 47 0.09 6.46 33.18
N ASN A 48 0.05 7.02 31.98
CA ASN A 48 0.32 8.43 31.70
C ASN A 48 1.75 8.91 32.07
N PHE A 49 2.71 7.99 32.28
CA PHE A 49 4.11 8.28 32.47
C PHE A 49 4.98 7.57 31.44
N ARG A 50 6.14 8.11 31.16
CA ARG A 50 7.21 7.47 30.40
C ARG A 50 8.46 7.37 31.24
N GLY A 51 9.13 6.23 31.21
CA GLY A 51 10.41 6.03 31.84
C GLY A 51 11.50 6.88 31.18
N LEU A 52 12.39 7.43 31.96
CA LEU A 52 13.60 8.10 31.51
C LEU A 52 14.78 7.14 31.66
N LEU A 53 15.73 7.19 30.73
CA LEU A 53 16.97 6.38 30.79
C LEU A 53 17.75 6.60 32.09
N GLN A 54 17.63 7.77 32.71
CA GLN A 54 18.24 8.13 33.97
C GLN A 54 17.54 7.50 35.19
N GLY A 55 16.49 6.73 35.00
CA GLY A 55 15.79 5.98 36.04
C GLY A 55 14.56 6.65 36.63
N GLY A 56 14.28 7.91 36.29
CA GLY A 56 13.06 8.61 36.67
C GLY A 56 11.87 8.31 35.74
N GLN A 57 10.70 8.83 36.12
CA GLN A 57 9.53 8.86 35.27
C GLN A 57 9.08 10.31 35.08
N ARG A 58 8.63 10.61 33.87
CA ARG A 58 8.04 11.90 33.51
C ARG A 58 6.62 11.68 33.03
N SER A 59 5.69 12.53 33.45
CA SER A 59 4.34 12.53 32.87
C SER A 59 4.42 12.71 31.35
N ARG A 60 3.63 11.95 30.62
CA ARG A 60 3.50 12.20 29.18
C ARG A 60 2.94 13.60 28.95
N PRO A 61 3.29 14.25 27.85
CA PRO A 61 2.65 15.52 27.49
C PRO A 61 1.12 15.34 27.44
N PRO A 62 0.35 16.32 27.90
CA PRO A 62 -1.12 16.27 27.77
C PRO A 62 -1.51 16.24 26.29
N LEU A 63 -2.66 15.62 26.01
CA LEU A 63 -3.29 15.74 24.69
C LEU A 63 -3.99 17.11 24.65
N GLN A 64 -3.60 17.91 23.68
CA GLN A 64 -4.30 19.17 23.40
C GLN A 64 -5.35 18.92 22.32
N SER A 65 -6.62 19.33 22.60
CA SER A 65 -7.64 19.36 21.57
C SER A 65 -7.36 20.54 20.63
N VAL A 66 -7.00 20.25 19.40
CA VAL A 66 -6.76 21.29 18.36
C VAL A 66 -8.09 21.76 17.77
N VAL A 67 -9.13 20.92 17.79
CA VAL A 67 -10.46 21.20 17.23
C VAL A 67 -11.52 20.65 18.17
N ALA A 68 -12.51 21.48 18.52
CA ALA A 68 -13.58 21.10 19.44
C ALA A 68 -14.47 19.95 18.92
N SER A 69 -14.62 19.83 17.61
CA SER A 69 -15.30 18.71 16.96
C SER A 69 -14.80 18.53 15.53
N TRP A 70 -14.39 17.31 15.21
CA TRP A 70 -14.02 16.93 13.83
C TRP A 70 -15.02 15.91 13.26
N GLY A 71 -16.31 16.07 13.59
CA GLY A 71 -17.37 15.12 13.26
C GLY A 71 -17.48 13.97 14.26
N THR A 72 -18.62 13.31 14.26
CA THR A 72 -18.97 12.20 15.15
C THR A 72 -18.74 10.83 14.53
N VAL A 73 -18.33 10.77 13.25
CA VAL A 73 -18.13 9.55 12.49
C VAL A 73 -16.70 9.07 12.63
N ASP A 74 -16.52 7.77 12.78
CA ASP A 74 -15.20 7.14 12.74
C ASP A 74 -14.50 7.44 11.41
N GLY A 75 -13.17 7.60 11.47
CA GLY A 75 -12.38 7.90 10.29
C GLY A 75 -10.95 7.38 10.40
N GLN A 76 -10.28 7.30 9.26
CA GLN A 76 -8.85 7.07 9.19
C GLN A 76 -8.13 8.41 9.09
N LEU A 77 -7.14 8.62 9.96
CA LEU A 77 -6.27 9.78 9.87
C LEU A 77 -5.15 9.50 8.87
N LEU A 78 -4.96 10.43 7.96
CA LEU A 78 -3.90 10.44 6.97
C LEU A 78 -3.03 11.67 7.20
N GLU A 79 -1.74 11.50 7.07
CA GLU A 79 -0.75 12.55 7.12
C GLU A 79 -0.51 13.11 5.72
N PHE A 80 -0.38 14.43 5.62
CA PHE A 80 0.06 15.11 4.42
C PHE A 80 1.06 16.18 4.82
N GLU A 81 2.31 16.03 4.42
CA GLU A 81 3.37 16.97 4.71
C GLU A 81 3.89 17.55 3.39
N PHE A 82 3.71 18.85 3.20
CA PHE A 82 4.24 19.55 2.03
C PHE A 82 5.70 19.93 2.22
N ASP A 83 5.99 20.54 3.37
CA ASP A 83 7.34 20.92 3.81
C ASP A 83 7.41 20.92 5.35
N GLY A 84 8.58 21.16 5.91
CA GLY A 84 8.81 21.18 7.37
C GLY A 84 7.98 22.20 8.16
N THR A 85 7.26 23.11 7.49
CA THR A 85 6.41 24.15 8.09
C THR A 85 4.94 24.00 7.81
N GLN A 86 4.58 23.26 6.75
CA GLN A 86 3.22 23.09 6.28
C GLN A 86 2.81 21.62 6.27
N GLY A 87 2.27 21.18 7.37
CA GLY A 87 1.67 19.87 7.55
C GLY A 87 0.14 19.94 7.64
N TYR A 88 -0.51 18.86 7.26
CA TYR A 88 -1.96 18.71 7.32
C TYR A 88 -2.33 17.34 7.86
N VAL A 89 -3.41 17.28 8.59
CA VAL A 89 -4.06 16.04 8.98
C VAL A 89 -5.35 15.92 8.18
N MET A 90 -5.51 14.83 7.49
CA MET A 90 -6.68 14.51 6.71
C MET A 90 -7.46 13.38 7.39
N LYS A 91 -8.76 13.56 7.60
CA LYS A 91 -9.65 12.52 8.15
C LYS A 91 -10.54 11.99 7.03
N LEU A 92 -10.31 10.72 6.67
CA LEU A 92 -11.12 9.99 5.71
C LEU A 92 -12.31 9.35 6.45
N GLU A 93 -13.53 9.78 6.12
CA GLU A 93 -14.79 9.37 6.75
C GLU A 93 -15.74 8.71 5.73
N GLY A 94 -15.26 7.74 4.96
CA GLY A 94 -16.05 7.19 3.86
C GLY A 94 -16.22 8.21 2.74
N ALA A 95 -17.43 8.69 2.48
CA ALA A 95 -17.72 9.62 1.39
C ALA A 95 -17.01 10.99 1.48
N ASN A 96 -16.33 11.30 2.57
CA ASN A 96 -15.71 12.60 2.80
C ASN A 96 -14.25 12.47 3.25
N LEU A 97 -13.42 13.37 2.76
CA LEU A 97 -12.04 13.62 3.24
C LEU A 97 -11.99 15.05 3.78
N ARG A 98 -11.89 15.17 5.11
CA ARG A 98 -11.78 16.48 5.80
C ARG A 98 -10.33 16.82 6.02
N ILE A 99 -9.94 18.06 5.80
CA ILE A 99 -8.55 18.51 5.84
C ILE A 99 -8.37 19.62 6.85
N ARG A 100 -7.36 19.48 7.71
CA ARG A 100 -6.98 20.49 8.69
C ARG A 100 -5.49 20.75 8.64
N ARG A 101 -5.08 22.01 8.71
CA ARG A 101 -3.68 22.37 8.83
C ARG A 101 -3.19 22.14 10.26
N THR A 102 -2.00 21.58 10.43
CA THR A 102 -1.47 21.20 11.74
C THR A 102 -1.01 22.38 12.58
N SER A 103 -0.54 23.47 11.95
CA SER A 103 0.05 24.60 12.64
C SER A 103 -0.96 25.40 13.48
N ASP A 104 -2.21 25.53 13.02
CA ASP A 104 -3.23 26.38 13.63
C ASP A 104 -4.64 25.74 13.68
N GLY A 105 -4.79 24.51 13.16
CA GLY A 105 -6.08 23.82 13.09
C GLY A 105 -7.05 24.39 12.05
N ALA A 106 -6.58 25.28 11.16
CA ALA A 106 -7.43 25.91 10.15
C ALA A 106 -8.13 24.85 9.29
N ASP A 107 -9.40 25.11 8.98
CA ASP A 107 -10.20 24.26 8.08
C ASP A 107 -9.76 24.50 6.64
N CYS A 108 -9.29 23.46 5.99
CA CYS A 108 -8.89 23.46 4.58
C CYS A 108 -9.96 22.84 3.67
N GLY A 109 -11.16 22.60 4.22
CA GLY A 109 -12.31 22.10 3.47
C GLY A 109 -12.54 20.60 3.56
N THR A 110 -13.57 20.17 2.84
CA THR A 110 -13.99 18.77 2.73
C THR A 110 -14.08 18.39 1.26
N LEU A 111 -13.45 17.30 0.89
CA LEU A 111 -13.48 16.75 -0.46
C LEU A 111 -14.35 15.48 -0.49
N SER A 112 -15.12 15.30 -1.56
CA SER A 112 -15.95 14.09 -1.75
C SER A 112 -15.12 12.93 -2.24
N THR A 113 -15.28 11.76 -1.62
CA THR A 113 -14.60 10.50 -1.96
C THR A 113 -15.60 9.39 -2.28
N PRO A 114 -15.22 8.37 -3.05
CA PRO A 114 -16.13 7.28 -3.42
C PRO A 114 -16.19 6.15 -2.39
N TYR A 115 -15.41 6.20 -1.30
CA TYR A 115 -15.21 5.06 -0.42
C TYR A 115 -16.39 4.82 0.51
N ALA A 116 -16.73 3.56 0.75
CA ALA A 116 -17.65 3.17 1.81
C ALA A 116 -16.98 3.28 3.19
N ALA A 117 -17.75 3.65 4.22
CA ALA A 117 -17.22 3.82 5.58
C ALA A 117 -16.55 2.54 6.14
N SER A 118 -17.02 1.36 5.74
CA SER A 118 -16.44 0.06 6.12
C SER A 118 -15.08 -0.24 5.46
N GLU A 119 -14.73 0.45 4.37
CA GLU A 119 -13.55 0.16 3.55
C GLU A 119 -12.42 1.18 3.73
N ILE A 120 -12.66 2.29 4.44
CA ILE A 120 -11.67 3.38 4.60
C ILE A 120 -10.33 2.92 5.16
N ARG A 121 -10.33 1.90 6.04
CA ARG A 121 -9.10 1.38 6.65
C ARG A 121 -8.25 0.55 5.67
N GLU A 122 -8.83 0.14 4.54
CA GLU A 122 -8.11 -0.54 3.46
C GLU A 122 -7.47 0.43 2.47
N VAL A 123 -7.86 1.72 2.51
CA VAL A 123 -7.29 2.74 1.62
C VAL A 123 -5.80 2.91 1.90
N SER A 124 -5.01 2.76 0.86
CA SER A 124 -3.57 3.02 0.87
C SER A 124 -3.28 4.39 0.27
N VAL A 125 -2.26 5.05 0.79
CA VAL A 125 -1.88 6.38 0.32
C VAL A 125 -0.42 6.40 -0.11
N ALA A 126 -0.12 7.22 -1.12
CA ALA A 126 1.23 7.56 -1.53
C ALA A 126 1.29 9.06 -1.81
N GLN A 127 2.25 9.75 -1.22
CA GLN A 127 2.43 11.19 -1.38
C GLN A 127 3.72 11.50 -2.14
N SER A 128 3.65 12.51 -3.01
CA SER A 128 4.80 13.15 -3.65
C SER A 128 4.52 14.63 -3.78
N GLY A 129 5.28 15.46 -3.07
CA GLY A 129 5.11 16.92 -3.05
C GLY A 129 3.67 17.34 -2.73
N ASP A 130 3.05 18.09 -3.61
CA ASP A 130 1.68 18.61 -3.48
C ASP A 130 0.57 17.58 -3.77
N VAL A 131 0.92 16.34 -4.12
CA VAL A 131 -0.03 15.31 -4.56
C VAL A 131 -0.08 14.15 -3.59
N LEU A 132 -1.29 13.80 -3.13
CA LEU A 132 -1.58 12.56 -2.40
C LEU A 132 -2.47 11.67 -3.27
N LEU A 133 -2.01 10.45 -3.52
CA LEU A 133 -2.75 9.43 -4.23
C LEU A 133 -3.43 8.49 -3.23
N LEU A 134 -4.70 8.16 -3.50
CA LEU A 134 -5.51 7.26 -2.69
C LEU A 134 -5.85 6.01 -3.51
N PHE A 135 -5.52 4.83 -3.01
CA PHE A 135 -5.71 3.55 -3.69
C PHE A 135 -6.61 2.62 -2.89
N HIS A 136 -7.53 1.96 -3.60
CA HIS A 136 -8.37 0.90 -3.06
C HIS A 136 -8.81 -0.04 -4.18
N LYS A 137 -8.84 -1.34 -3.94
CA LYS A 137 -9.11 -2.39 -4.95
C LYS A 137 -10.44 -2.26 -5.70
N ASN A 138 -11.46 -1.65 -5.07
CA ASN A 138 -12.82 -1.55 -5.64
C ASN A 138 -13.09 -0.21 -6.33
N TYR A 139 -12.23 0.80 -6.16
CA TYR A 139 -12.47 2.16 -6.66
C TYR A 139 -11.29 2.64 -7.48
N GLN A 140 -11.61 3.36 -8.56
CA GLN A 140 -10.58 4.06 -9.33
C GLN A 140 -9.79 4.99 -8.41
N PRO A 141 -8.45 5.00 -8.49
CA PRO A 141 -7.62 5.82 -7.63
C PRO A 141 -7.99 7.30 -7.68
N ARG A 142 -7.79 8.00 -6.57
CA ARG A 142 -8.04 9.43 -6.45
C ARG A 142 -6.72 10.16 -6.25
N GLN A 143 -6.64 11.32 -6.86
CA GLN A 143 -5.54 12.27 -6.69
C GLN A 143 -6.06 13.48 -5.94
N VAL A 144 -5.55 13.71 -4.74
CA VAL A 144 -5.76 14.93 -3.97
C VAL A 144 -4.57 15.84 -4.23
N THR A 145 -4.81 17.05 -4.69
CA THR A 145 -3.77 18.02 -5.01
C THR A 145 -3.94 19.26 -4.14
N ARG A 146 -2.88 19.65 -3.44
CA ARG A 146 -2.80 20.91 -2.74
C ARG A 146 -2.59 22.03 -3.77
N THR A 147 -3.50 23.00 -3.83
CA THR A 147 -3.44 24.14 -4.75
C THR A 147 -3.08 25.44 -4.06
N GLY A 148 -3.05 25.44 -2.72
CA GLY A 148 -2.66 26.58 -1.89
C GLY A 148 -2.59 26.19 -0.42
N ALA A 149 -2.22 27.11 0.45
CA ALA A 149 -2.01 26.87 1.88
C ALA A 149 -3.25 26.32 2.62
N THR A 150 -4.45 26.55 2.09
CA THR A 150 -5.73 26.08 2.68
C THR A 150 -6.66 25.48 1.63
N THR A 151 -6.18 25.26 0.40
CA THR A 151 -7.03 24.81 -0.72
C THR A 151 -6.53 23.51 -1.31
N PHE A 152 -7.46 22.58 -1.50
CA PHE A 152 -7.21 21.26 -2.06
C PHE A 152 -8.27 20.91 -3.10
N THR A 153 -7.88 20.12 -4.08
CA THR A 153 -8.79 19.56 -5.09
C THR A 153 -8.67 18.05 -5.10
N ILE A 154 -9.71 17.35 -5.56
CA ILE A 154 -9.69 15.92 -5.77
C ILE A 154 -10.16 15.59 -7.19
N ALA A 155 -9.43 14.70 -7.86
CA ALA A 155 -9.76 14.20 -9.19
C ALA A 155 -9.55 12.69 -9.26
N THR A 156 -10.07 12.05 -10.30
CA THR A 156 -9.68 10.68 -10.64
C THR A 156 -8.23 10.66 -11.12
N TRP A 157 -7.47 9.69 -10.64
CA TRP A 157 -6.16 9.38 -11.19
C TRP A 157 -6.31 8.27 -12.22
N ASP A 158 -5.64 8.40 -13.35
CA ASP A 158 -5.63 7.41 -14.42
C ASP A 158 -4.23 7.34 -15.06
N PHE A 159 -4.02 6.28 -15.82
CA PHE A 159 -2.82 6.13 -16.64
C PHE A 159 -2.83 7.13 -17.79
N ASP A 160 -1.66 7.58 -18.19
CA ASP A 160 -1.53 8.49 -19.32
C ASP A 160 -1.86 7.78 -20.64
N THR A 161 -2.17 8.61 -21.63
CA THR A 161 -2.36 8.19 -23.01
C THR A 161 -1.46 9.02 -23.92
N SER A 162 -1.05 8.49 -25.06
CA SER A 162 -0.19 9.20 -26.03
C SER A 162 -0.66 8.98 -27.46
N GLY A 163 -0.42 9.98 -28.33
CA GLY A 163 -0.70 9.87 -29.76
C GLY A 163 -2.16 10.03 -30.14
N THR A 164 -2.44 9.84 -31.44
CA THR A 164 -3.78 9.86 -32.03
C THR A 164 -3.87 8.75 -33.09
N PRO A 165 -4.72 7.73 -32.92
CA PRO A 165 -5.56 7.44 -31.75
C PRO A 165 -4.77 7.29 -30.43
N ALA A 166 -5.44 7.56 -29.30
CA ALA A 166 -4.78 7.57 -27.98
C ALA A 166 -4.31 6.16 -27.59
N LYS A 167 -3.00 5.96 -27.47
CA LYS A 167 -2.39 4.75 -26.92
C LYS A 167 -2.42 4.79 -25.39
N TYR A 168 -2.94 3.74 -24.78
CA TYR A 168 -2.97 3.61 -23.33
C TYR A 168 -1.58 3.20 -22.79
N LEU A 169 -1.09 3.91 -21.79
CA LEU A 169 0.23 3.69 -21.19
C LEU A 169 0.20 2.89 -19.88
N GLY A 170 -0.90 2.23 -19.58
CA GLY A 170 -1.01 1.34 -18.43
C GLY A 170 -0.54 -0.09 -18.70
N PRO A 171 -0.46 -0.94 -17.65
CA PRO A 171 -0.02 -2.32 -17.79
C PRO A 171 -1.10 -3.24 -18.36
N PHE A 172 -0.68 -4.31 -19.03
CA PHE A 172 -1.51 -5.33 -19.62
C PHE A 172 -1.23 -6.71 -19.04
N TYR A 173 -2.25 -7.55 -18.99
CA TYR A 173 -2.15 -8.93 -18.54
C TYR A 173 -3.19 -9.82 -19.22
N ARG A 174 -2.88 -11.10 -19.34
CA ARG A 174 -3.84 -12.09 -19.83
C ARG A 174 -4.56 -12.74 -18.66
N TYR A 175 -5.85 -12.48 -18.54
CA TYR A 175 -6.68 -13.07 -17.49
C TYR A 175 -7.42 -14.32 -17.96
N GLU A 176 -7.80 -14.35 -19.22
CA GLU A 176 -8.59 -15.43 -19.79
C GLU A 176 -7.72 -16.65 -20.14
N ALA A 177 -8.34 -17.80 -20.34
CA ALA A 177 -7.65 -19.05 -20.66
C ALA A 177 -6.76 -18.91 -21.89
N SER A 178 -5.61 -19.58 -21.89
CA SER A 178 -4.59 -19.49 -22.94
C SER A 178 -5.07 -20.02 -24.31
N SER A 179 -6.12 -20.84 -24.35
CA SER A 179 -6.72 -21.38 -25.57
C SER A 179 -7.64 -20.42 -26.31
N ILE A 180 -8.10 -19.34 -25.64
CA ILE A 180 -9.05 -18.40 -26.24
C ILE A 180 -8.33 -17.51 -27.25
N THR A 181 -8.85 -17.47 -28.49
CA THR A 181 -8.32 -16.61 -29.54
C THR A 181 -9.19 -15.38 -29.77
N LEU A 182 -8.55 -14.29 -30.21
CA LEU A 182 -9.23 -13.11 -30.76
C LEU A 182 -8.93 -12.98 -32.25
N THR A 183 -9.94 -12.64 -33.03
CA THR A 183 -9.87 -12.45 -34.49
C THR A 183 -10.32 -11.02 -34.81
N PRO A 184 -9.43 -10.11 -35.22
CA PRO A 184 -9.81 -8.78 -35.70
C PRO A 184 -10.30 -8.84 -37.14
N SER A 185 -11.28 -8.01 -37.49
CA SER A 185 -11.84 -7.99 -38.88
C SER A 185 -10.98 -7.22 -39.89
N ALA A 186 -10.10 -6.32 -39.41
CA ALA A 186 -9.13 -5.59 -40.22
C ALA A 186 -7.89 -5.21 -39.37
N THR A 187 -6.84 -4.72 -40.03
CA THR A 187 -5.56 -4.35 -39.36
C THR A 187 -5.50 -2.87 -38.98
N THR A 188 -6.38 -2.01 -39.48
CA THR A 188 -6.43 -0.56 -39.24
C THR A 188 -7.86 -0.05 -39.18
N GLY A 189 -8.06 1.14 -38.64
CA GLY A 189 -9.35 1.83 -38.63
C GLY A 189 -10.32 1.28 -37.59
N THR A 190 -11.61 1.34 -37.88
CA THR A 190 -12.68 0.81 -37.01
C THR A 190 -12.97 -0.63 -37.40
N ILE A 191 -12.90 -1.52 -36.42
CA ILE A 191 -12.98 -2.98 -36.64
C ILE A 191 -13.99 -3.63 -35.70
N THR A 192 -14.28 -4.90 -35.98
CA THR A 192 -14.87 -5.82 -35.00
C THR A 192 -13.80 -6.77 -34.47
N VAL A 193 -13.94 -7.16 -33.23
CA VAL A 193 -13.09 -8.19 -32.59
C VAL A 193 -13.97 -9.35 -32.18
N THR A 194 -13.66 -10.54 -32.68
CA THR A 194 -14.42 -11.78 -32.41
C THR A 194 -13.57 -12.71 -31.54
N ALA A 195 -14.13 -13.20 -30.44
CA ALA A 195 -13.53 -14.20 -29.57
C ALA A 195 -14.00 -15.60 -29.92
N SER A 196 -13.14 -16.61 -29.77
CA SER A 196 -13.47 -18.03 -30.02
C SER A 196 -14.50 -18.61 -29.06
N THR A 197 -14.68 -17.98 -27.91
CA THR A 197 -15.68 -18.36 -26.88
C THR A 197 -16.34 -17.13 -26.27
N ALA A 198 -17.43 -17.32 -25.53
CA ALA A 198 -18.18 -16.26 -24.89
C ALA A 198 -17.39 -15.64 -23.72
N ILE A 199 -16.62 -14.58 -23.95
CA ILE A 199 -15.87 -13.81 -22.95
C ILE A 199 -16.46 -12.42 -22.72
N PHE A 200 -17.11 -11.84 -23.72
CA PHE A 200 -17.71 -10.50 -23.64
C PHE A 200 -19.11 -10.56 -23.02
N THR A 201 -19.21 -11.14 -21.82
CA THR A 201 -20.49 -11.48 -21.16
C THR A 201 -21.27 -10.27 -20.64
N ASP A 202 -20.63 -9.12 -20.50
CA ASP A 202 -21.22 -7.88 -19.98
C ASP A 202 -20.65 -6.62 -20.66
N THR A 203 -21.18 -5.46 -20.32
CA THR A 203 -20.75 -4.16 -20.88
C THR A 203 -19.48 -3.60 -20.26
N SER A 204 -18.90 -4.25 -19.26
CA SER A 204 -17.67 -3.79 -18.62
C SER A 204 -16.43 -3.87 -19.54
N TRP A 205 -16.57 -4.53 -20.68
CA TRP A 205 -15.56 -4.55 -21.74
C TRP A 205 -15.55 -3.27 -22.59
N ASN A 206 -16.65 -2.53 -22.61
CA ASN A 206 -16.76 -1.33 -23.45
C ASN A 206 -15.72 -0.29 -23.04
N GLY A 207 -14.98 0.23 -24.00
CA GLY A 207 -13.96 1.25 -23.77
C GLY A 207 -12.65 0.75 -23.14
N LEU A 208 -12.47 -0.57 -22.99
CA LEU A 208 -11.20 -1.12 -22.54
C LEU A 208 -10.19 -1.20 -23.68
N TYR A 209 -8.92 -1.02 -23.33
CA TYR A 209 -7.81 -1.33 -24.22
C TYR A 209 -7.41 -2.79 -24.09
N ILE A 210 -7.18 -3.43 -25.22
CA ILE A 210 -6.57 -4.76 -25.31
C ILE A 210 -5.31 -4.68 -26.18
N ARG A 211 -4.42 -5.63 -26.03
CA ARG A 211 -3.32 -5.87 -26.98
C ARG A 211 -3.59 -7.15 -27.76
N ILE A 212 -3.44 -7.11 -29.07
CA ILE A 212 -3.50 -8.26 -29.97
C ILE A 212 -2.17 -8.31 -30.71
N GLY A 213 -1.38 -9.38 -30.51
CA GLY A 213 -0.03 -9.47 -31.07
C GLY A 213 0.86 -8.30 -30.63
N GLY A 214 0.74 -7.84 -29.39
CA GLY A 214 1.48 -6.70 -28.82
C GLY A 214 0.99 -5.32 -29.25
N LYS A 215 -0.02 -5.21 -30.16
CA LYS A 215 -0.58 -3.96 -30.69
C LYS A 215 -1.90 -3.60 -30.04
N GLN A 216 -2.13 -2.33 -29.75
CA GLN A 216 -3.30 -1.89 -29.00
C GLN A 216 -4.54 -1.67 -29.87
N VAL A 217 -5.65 -2.10 -29.31
CA VAL A 217 -7.01 -1.89 -29.85
C VAL A 217 -7.89 -1.39 -28.70
N LEU A 218 -8.58 -0.27 -28.92
CA LEU A 218 -9.63 0.22 -28.02
C LEU A 218 -10.94 -0.48 -28.39
N LEU A 219 -11.50 -1.24 -27.45
CA LEU A 219 -12.78 -1.92 -27.64
C LEU A 219 -13.92 -0.90 -27.69
N GLY A 220 -14.83 -1.08 -28.61
CA GLY A 220 -16.02 -0.25 -28.75
C GLY A 220 -17.17 -0.76 -27.86
N THR A 221 -18.29 -1.13 -28.48
CA THR A 221 -19.48 -1.61 -27.79
C THR A 221 -19.67 -3.12 -27.96
N ARG A 222 -20.12 -3.77 -26.88
CA ARG A 222 -20.46 -5.19 -26.90
C ARG A 222 -21.64 -5.42 -27.85
N THR A 223 -21.45 -6.30 -28.83
CA THR A 223 -22.50 -6.71 -29.80
C THR A 223 -23.10 -8.06 -29.39
N SER A 224 -22.26 -9.00 -28.95
CA SER A 224 -22.68 -10.29 -28.41
C SER A 224 -21.65 -10.80 -27.40
N ASP A 225 -21.88 -11.98 -26.80
CA ASP A 225 -20.92 -12.59 -25.84
C ASP A 225 -19.58 -12.95 -26.49
N THR A 226 -19.50 -12.98 -27.80
CA THR A 226 -18.28 -13.28 -28.57
C THR A 226 -17.79 -12.14 -29.44
N VAL A 227 -18.55 -11.03 -29.60
CA VAL A 227 -18.23 -9.98 -30.57
C VAL A 227 -18.28 -8.60 -29.94
N MET A 228 -17.19 -7.85 -30.11
CA MET A 228 -17.11 -6.41 -29.84
C MET A 228 -17.12 -5.65 -31.18
N GLY A 229 -18.05 -4.68 -31.32
CA GLY A 229 -18.17 -3.83 -32.48
C GLY A 229 -17.63 -2.42 -32.25
N GLY A 230 -17.32 -1.69 -33.34
CA GLY A 230 -16.85 -0.32 -33.26
C GLY A 230 -15.49 -0.15 -32.53
N CYS A 231 -14.66 -1.18 -32.57
CA CYS A 231 -13.34 -1.14 -31.95
C CYS A 231 -12.37 -0.27 -32.78
N THR A 232 -11.55 0.55 -32.14
CA THR A 232 -10.56 1.39 -32.84
C THR A 232 -9.17 0.77 -32.75
N VAL A 233 -8.56 0.50 -33.88
CA VAL A 233 -7.14 0.09 -33.92
C VAL A 233 -6.27 1.27 -33.59
N VAL A 234 -5.54 1.20 -32.48
CA VAL A 234 -4.63 2.25 -32.02
C VAL A 234 -3.26 2.12 -32.68
N GLU A 235 -2.77 0.88 -32.77
CA GLU A 235 -1.50 0.55 -33.45
C GLU A 235 -1.79 -0.52 -34.51
N THR A 236 -1.32 -0.32 -35.75
CA THR A 236 -1.55 -1.24 -36.89
C THR A 236 -1.24 -2.68 -36.50
N LEU A 237 -2.25 -3.56 -36.64
CA LEU A 237 -2.12 -4.98 -36.39
C LEU A 237 -1.32 -5.68 -37.48
N ALA A 238 -0.62 -6.75 -37.13
CA ALA A 238 0.20 -7.50 -38.08
C ALA A 238 -0.65 -8.24 -39.15
N ASN A 239 -1.78 -8.78 -38.74
CA ASN A 239 -2.71 -9.52 -39.60
C ASN A 239 -4.10 -9.62 -38.94
N THR A 240 -5.03 -10.29 -39.63
CA THR A 240 -6.41 -10.54 -39.17
C THR A 240 -6.62 -11.98 -38.70
N SER A 241 -5.58 -12.78 -38.59
CA SER A 241 -5.69 -14.17 -38.16
C SER A 241 -6.06 -14.30 -36.69
N ALA A 242 -6.80 -15.36 -36.36
CA ALA A 242 -7.09 -15.71 -34.99
C ALA A 242 -5.78 -15.93 -34.21
N THR A 243 -5.62 -15.22 -33.09
CA THR A 243 -4.40 -15.33 -32.27
C THR A 243 -4.73 -15.54 -30.80
N THR A 244 -3.92 -16.37 -30.14
CA THR A 244 -3.92 -16.52 -28.70
C THR A 244 -3.06 -15.47 -28.00
N ASP A 245 -2.22 -14.72 -28.72
CA ASP A 245 -1.41 -13.64 -28.16
C ASP A 245 -2.25 -12.37 -28.03
N TRP A 246 -2.95 -12.25 -26.91
CA TRP A 246 -3.70 -11.06 -26.55
C TRP A 246 -3.74 -10.85 -25.04
N GLN A 247 -3.88 -9.62 -24.62
CA GLN A 247 -3.90 -9.17 -23.23
C GLN A 247 -4.92 -8.03 -23.06
N GLU A 248 -5.43 -7.88 -21.87
CA GLU A 248 -6.33 -6.77 -21.48
C GLU A 248 -5.67 -5.88 -20.42
N GLN A 249 -6.21 -4.68 -20.20
CA GLN A 249 -5.77 -3.78 -19.14
C GLN A 249 -5.76 -4.52 -17.78
N VAL A 250 -4.67 -4.34 -17.02
CA VAL A 250 -4.58 -4.91 -15.66
C VAL A 250 -5.61 -4.27 -14.75
N TYR A 251 -5.74 -2.95 -14.83
CA TYR A 251 -6.61 -2.17 -13.97
C TYR A 251 -7.75 -1.53 -14.78
N SER A 252 -8.96 -1.78 -14.35
CA SER A 252 -10.18 -1.28 -15.00
C SER A 252 -11.39 -1.46 -14.09
N ALA A 253 -12.52 -0.89 -14.44
CA ALA A 253 -13.78 -1.14 -13.73
C ALA A 253 -14.14 -2.64 -13.69
N LYS A 254 -13.76 -3.41 -14.72
CA LYS A 254 -13.97 -4.87 -14.79
C LYS A 254 -13.04 -5.63 -13.83
N ARG A 255 -11.75 -5.33 -13.84
CA ARG A 255 -10.71 -6.10 -13.13
C ARG A 255 -10.36 -5.54 -11.77
N GLY A 256 -10.88 -4.35 -11.44
CA GLY A 256 -10.57 -3.61 -10.22
C GLY A 256 -9.29 -2.79 -10.33
N TRP A 257 -8.82 -2.26 -9.20
CA TRP A 257 -7.79 -1.24 -9.13
C TRP A 257 -6.64 -1.67 -8.22
N PRO A 258 -5.49 -0.97 -8.22
CA PRO A 258 -4.37 -1.27 -7.33
C PRO A 258 -4.80 -1.19 -5.85
N ILE A 259 -4.24 -2.09 -5.03
CA ILE A 259 -4.50 -2.10 -3.58
C ILE A 259 -3.64 -1.06 -2.87
N CYS A 260 -2.39 -0.92 -3.29
CA CYS A 260 -1.41 -0.05 -2.65
C CYS A 260 -0.42 0.52 -3.66
N ALA A 261 0.23 1.60 -3.25
CA ALA A 261 1.32 2.20 -4.01
C ALA A 261 2.35 2.86 -3.08
N CYS A 262 3.54 3.07 -3.61
CA CYS A 262 4.57 3.95 -3.03
C CYS A 262 5.42 4.56 -4.16
N PHE A 263 6.12 5.64 -3.84
CA PHE A 263 7.18 6.15 -4.71
C PHE A 263 8.52 5.53 -4.31
N HIS A 264 9.27 5.04 -5.26
CA HIS A 264 10.56 4.41 -5.05
C HIS A 264 11.44 4.59 -6.30
N ASP A 265 12.66 5.12 -6.13
CA ASP A 265 13.62 5.38 -7.21
C ASP A 265 13.01 6.07 -8.44
N ASP A 266 12.41 7.25 -8.22
CA ASP A 266 11.71 8.03 -9.25
C ASP A 266 10.64 7.27 -10.04
N ARG A 267 10.10 6.20 -9.48
CA ARG A 267 8.99 5.41 -10.04
C ARG A 267 7.81 5.38 -9.09
N LEU A 268 6.61 5.40 -9.63
CA LEU A 268 5.42 5.01 -8.90
C LEU A 268 5.27 3.49 -8.96
N VAL A 269 5.25 2.86 -7.81
CA VAL A 269 5.07 1.41 -7.67
C VAL A 269 3.62 1.13 -7.32
N LEU A 270 2.94 0.29 -8.11
CA LEU A 270 1.59 -0.18 -7.87
C LEU A 270 1.64 -1.65 -7.45
N GLY A 271 1.03 -1.98 -6.31
CA GLY A 271 1.02 -3.34 -5.77
C GLY A 271 -0.36 -3.95 -5.69
N GLY A 272 -0.47 -5.21 -6.12
CA GLY A 272 -1.68 -6.00 -6.07
C GLY A 272 -2.84 -5.44 -6.89
N GLY A 273 -4.01 -5.99 -6.68
CA GLY A 273 -5.25 -5.59 -7.34
C GLY A 273 -6.37 -6.56 -6.98
N LYS A 274 -7.61 -6.19 -7.29
CA LYS A 274 -8.78 -7.04 -7.01
C LYS A 274 -8.66 -8.41 -7.70
N THR A 275 -8.24 -8.43 -8.95
CA THR A 275 -8.10 -9.65 -9.75
C THR A 275 -6.64 -10.10 -9.86
N ARG A 276 -5.70 -9.18 -10.13
CA ARG A 276 -4.27 -9.46 -10.20
C ARG A 276 -3.61 -9.21 -8.84
N ARG A 277 -3.84 -10.11 -7.87
CA ARG A 277 -3.44 -9.94 -6.47
C ARG A 277 -1.93 -9.92 -6.23
N GLN A 278 -1.16 -10.62 -7.08
CA GLN A 278 0.28 -10.78 -6.98
C GLN A 278 1.08 -9.86 -7.91
N GLY A 279 0.39 -9.00 -8.68
CA GLY A 279 1.04 -8.10 -9.64
C GLY A 279 1.79 -6.98 -8.93
N LEU A 280 2.98 -6.66 -9.43
CA LEU A 280 3.78 -5.50 -9.04
C LEU A 280 4.20 -4.78 -10.32
N TYR A 281 3.86 -3.50 -10.40
CA TYR A 281 4.07 -2.67 -11.58
C TYR A 281 4.78 -1.39 -11.17
N LEU A 282 5.90 -1.08 -11.82
CA LEU A 282 6.65 0.14 -11.59
C LEU A 282 6.55 1.02 -12.84
N SER A 283 6.27 2.29 -12.65
CA SER A 283 6.19 3.25 -13.75
C SER A 283 7.53 3.44 -14.45
N GLN A 284 7.51 4.08 -15.60
CA GLN A 284 8.71 4.65 -16.20
C GLN A 284 9.35 5.67 -15.23
N VAL A 285 10.69 5.76 -15.25
CA VAL A 285 11.44 6.72 -14.42
C VAL A 285 10.97 8.15 -14.71
N GLY A 286 10.65 8.90 -13.66
CA GLY A 286 10.20 10.30 -13.76
C GLY A 286 8.81 10.50 -14.39
N SER A 287 8.09 9.41 -14.75
CA SER A 287 6.76 9.48 -15.38
C SER A 287 5.77 8.58 -14.67
N TYR A 288 5.16 9.08 -13.61
CA TYR A 288 4.38 8.31 -12.64
C TYR A 288 3.03 7.77 -13.14
N LYS A 289 2.60 8.15 -14.34
CA LYS A 289 1.38 7.65 -14.99
C LYS A 289 1.66 6.78 -16.22
N ASN A 290 2.93 6.65 -16.59
CA ASN A 290 3.36 5.83 -17.72
C ASN A 290 3.91 4.48 -17.26
N PHE A 291 3.17 3.42 -17.55
CA PHE A 291 3.52 2.03 -17.26
C PHE A 291 3.71 1.21 -18.54
N ASP A 292 3.96 1.84 -19.69
CA ASP A 292 4.30 1.13 -20.91
C ASP A 292 5.69 0.50 -20.79
N SER A 293 5.75 -0.82 -20.91
CA SER A 293 7.02 -1.58 -20.85
C SER A 293 7.93 -1.34 -22.06
N GLY A 294 7.40 -0.75 -23.12
CA GLY A 294 8.16 -0.42 -24.32
C GLY A 294 8.97 -1.59 -24.85
N THR A 295 10.27 -1.39 -25.05
CA THR A 295 11.24 -2.41 -25.51
C THR A 295 12.07 -3.02 -24.39
N GLY A 296 11.80 -2.68 -23.12
CA GLY A 296 12.51 -3.23 -21.95
C GLY A 296 13.81 -2.51 -21.60
N LEU A 297 13.97 -1.22 -21.99
CA LEU A 297 15.09 -0.40 -21.59
C LEU A 297 15.04 -0.07 -20.09
N ASP A 298 16.17 0.27 -19.49
CA ASP A 298 16.34 0.47 -18.06
C ASP A 298 15.38 1.50 -17.44
N ALA A 299 15.10 2.59 -18.14
CA ALA A 299 14.19 3.63 -17.70
C ALA A 299 12.69 3.28 -17.90
N GLN A 300 12.38 2.24 -18.68
CA GLN A 300 10.99 1.87 -18.98
C GLN A 300 10.29 1.18 -17.83
N ALA A 301 8.97 1.05 -17.92
CA ALA A 301 8.16 0.44 -16.89
C ALA A 301 8.46 -1.04 -16.69
N ILE A 302 8.31 -1.49 -15.45
CA ILE A 302 8.58 -2.86 -15.04
C ILE A 302 7.26 -3.55 -14.68
N TRP A 303 7.00 -4.70 -15.30
CA TRP A 303 5.86 -5.55 -14.99
C TRP A 303 6.36 -6.86 -14.42
N THR A 304 6.03 -7.13 -13.17
CA THR A 304 6.46 -8.32 -12.46
C THR A 304 5.38 -8.80 -11.49
N GLY A 305 5.67 -9.79 -10.69
CA GLY A 305 4.77 -10.28 -9.66
C GLY A 305 5.48 -11.26 -8.74
N ILE A 306 4.91 -11.48 -7.57
CA ILE A 306 5.40 -12.47 -6.63
C ILE A 306 5.03 -13.86 -7.15
N SER A 307 6.05 -14.70 -7.38
CA SER A 307 5.90 -16.11 -7.70
C SER A 307 6.50 -16.93 -6.57
N VAL A 308 5.64 -17.50 -5.73
CA VAL A 308 6.01 -18.37 -4.61
C VAL A 308 5.05 -19.57 -4.59
N ASP A 309 5.37 -20.60 -3.83
CA ASP A 309 4.62 -21.88 -3.77
C ASP A 309 3.13 -21.74 -3.40
N LYS A 310 2.75 -20.61 -2.79
CA LYS A 310 1.37 -20.33 -2.37
C LYS A 310 0.86 -19.05 -3.01
N VAL A 311 -0.42 -19.03 -3.35
CA VAL A 311 -1.09 -17.80 -3.79
C VAL A 311 -1.11 -16.81 -2.62
N GLN A 312 -0.57 -15.63 -2.83
CA GLN A 312 -0.46 -14.58 -1.81
C GLN A 312 -0.97 -13.26 -2.39
N ASP A 313 -1.57 -12.46 -1.53
CA ASP A 313 -2.07 -11.15 -1.90
C ASP A 313 -1.07 -10.08 -1.48
N ILE A 314 -0.58 -9.28 -2.41
CA ILE A 314 0.14 -8.05 -2.06
C ILE A 314 -0.82 -7.14 -1.32
N ARG A 315 -0.43 -6.71 -0.13
CA ARG A 315 -1.23 -5.84 0.74
C ARG A 315 -0.67 -4.43 0.79
N ARG A 316 0.65 -4.31 0.88
CA ARG A 316 1.35 -3.02 0.96
C ARG A 316 2.69 -3.07 0.24
N VAL A 317 3.11 -1.95 -0.27
CA VAL A 317 4.47 -1.70 -0.75
C VAL A 317 5.05 -0.53 0.04
N VAL A 318 6.31 -0.63 0.42
CA VAL A 318 6.99 0.41 1.23
C VAL A 318 8.36 0.65 0.64
N SER A 319 8.65 1.92 0.36
CA SER A 319 9.98 2.36 -0.05
C SER A 319 10.89 2.49 1.17
N HIS A 320 12.02 1.83 1.13
CA HIS A 320 13.12 1.94 2.07
C HIS A 320 14.42 1.85 1.28
N GLN A 321 15.53 1.41 1.85
CA GLN A 321 16.76 1.12 1.09
C GLN A 321 16.53 0.14 -0.06
N ASN A 322 15.67 -0.84 0.15
CA ASN A 322 15.10 -1.71 -0.88
C ASN A 322 13.59 -1.49 -0.97
N LEU A 323 12.98 -1.77 -2.10
CA LEU A 323 11.54 -1.84 -2.23
C LEU A 323 11.03 -3.06 -1.47
N LEU A 324 10.24 -2.85 -0.42
CA LEU A 324 9.61 -3.90 0.38
C LEU A 324 8.20 -4.18 -0.12
N VAL A 325 7.88 -5.46 -0.25
CA VAL A 325 6.57 -5.94 -0.70
C VAL A 325 5.97 -6.83 0.39
N PHE A 326 4.92 -6.33 1.01
CA PHE A 326 4.21 -7.02 2.08
C PHE A 326 3.01 -7.76 1.50
N THR A 327 2.92 -9.04 1.81
CA THR A 327 1.75 -9.86 1.49
C THR A 327 0.97 -10.23 2.75
N ASP A 328 -0.11 -10.97 2.58
CA ASP A 328 -0.87 -11.55 3.69
C ASP A 328 -0.12 -12.65 4.46
N GLN A 329 0.97 -13.22 3.90
CA GLN A 329 1.69 -14.34 4.48
C GLN A 329 3.20 -14.10 4.68
N LEU A 330 3.82 -13.26 3.86
CA LEU A 330 5.26 -12.99 3.92
C LEU A 330 5.59 -11.53 3.65
N VAL A 331 6.81 -11.18 3.97
CA VAL A 331 7.48 -9.96 3.49
C VAL A 331 8.55 -10.36 2.51
N ALA A 332 8.57 -9.70 1.36
CA ALA A 332 9.59 -9.83 0.33
C ALA A 332 10.25 -8.47 0.08
N TYR A 333 11.39 -8.49 -0.55
CA TYR A 333 12.09 -7.28 -0.98
C TYR A 333 12.64 -7.43 -2.39
N CYS A 334 12.79 -6.31 -3.08
CA CYS A 334 13.48 -6.22 -4.36
C CYS A 334 14.90 -5.73 -4.08
N PRO A 335 15.92 -6.62 -4.15
CA PRO A 335 17.31 -6.22 -3.90
C PRO A 335 17.79 -5.23 -4.94
N GLN A 336 18.40 -4.16 -4.49
CA GLN A 336 18.99 -3.12 -5.31
C GLN A 336 20.28 -2.59 -4.67
N SER A 337 21.13 -1.96 -5.47
CA SER A 337 22.32 -1.23 -5.03
C SER A 337 22.64 -0.15 -6.06
N GLU A 338 23.57 0.75 -5.75
CA GLU A 338 24.06 1.77 -6.70
C GLU A 338 24.53 1.17 -8.02
N THR A 339 25.11 -0.03 -7.99
CA THR A 339 25.57 -0.73 -9.19
C THR A 339 24.51 -1.64 -9.84
N LYS A 340 23.36 -1.85 -9.19
CA LYS A 340 22.25 -2.68 -9.68
C LYS A 340 20.92 -2.02 -9.37
N PRO A 341 20.56 -0.94 -10.10
CA PRO A 341 19.27 -0.30 -9.95
C PRO A 341 18.13 -1.25 -10.39
N LEU A 342 16.90 -0.91 -10.00
CA LEU A 342 15.71 -1.66 -10.44
C LEU A 342 15.41 -1.32 -11.91
N THR A 343 15.66 -2.30 -12.78
CA THR A 343 15.38 -2.23 -14.23
C THR A 343 14.54 -3.44 -14.66
N PRO A 344 13.91 -3.42 -15.83
CA PRO A 344 13.17 -4.59 -16.34
C PRO A 344 14.03 -5.87 -16.38
N ALA A 345 15.33 -5.74 -16.56
CA ALA A 345 16.27 -6.89 -16.64
C ALA A 345 16.78 -7.36 -15.27
N THR A 346 16.85 -6.48 -14.26
CA THR A 346 17.49 -6.80 -12.97
C THR A 346 16.50 -7.07 -11.84
N ILE A 347 15.23 -6.72 -12.02
CA ILE A 347 14.20 -6.88 -10.97
C ILE A 347 14.08 -8.32 -10.53
N SER A 348 14.18 -8.54 -9.23
CA SER A 348 13.88 -9.83 -8.61
C SER A 348 13.15 -9.59 -7.28
N ILE A 349 12.25 -10.48 -6.92
CA ILE A 349 11.51 -10.41 -5.65
C ILE A 349 11.95 -11.58 -4.80
N ARG A 350 12.53 -11.30 -3.63
CA ARG A 350 13.07 -12.33 -2.72
C ARG A 350 12.30 -12.34 -1.41
N PRO A 351 11.79 -13.49 -0.96
CA PRO A 351 11.22 -13.62 0.38
C PRO A 351 12.26 -13.29 1.45
N GLN A 352 11.86 -12.55 2.49
CA GLN A 352 12.71 -12.20 3.63
C GLN A 352 12.18 -12.79 4.94
N ALA A 353 10.87 -12.71 5.18
CA ALA A 353 10.25 -13.19 6.42
C ALA A 353 8.87 -13.78 6.13
N ASN A 354 8.53 -14.87 6.83
CA ASN A 354 7.25 -15.58 6.68
C ASN A 354 6.18 -15.04 7.65
N TYR A 355 6.05 -13.72 7.71
CA TYR A 355 5.06 -13.03 8.55
C TYR A 355 4.41 -11.92 7.73
N GLY A 356 3.17 -12.14 7.32
CA GLY A 356 2.43 -11.18 6.53
C GLY A 356 1.97 -9.94 7.31
N ILE A 357 1.47 -8.93 6.59
CA ILE A 357 0.90 -7.69 7.15
C ILE A 357 -0.63 -7.77 7.22
N THR A 358 -1.23 -7.14 8.22
CA THR A 358 -2.68 -6.95 8.28
C THR A 358 -3.17 -5.96 7.22
N THR A 359 -4.43 -6.10 6.79
CA THR A 359 -5.02 -5.23 5.74
C THR A 359 -5.29 -3.81 6.20
N THR A 360 -5.49 -3.60 7.50
CA THR A 360 -5.95 -2.34 8.08
C THR A 360 -4.82 -1.44 8.61
N CYS A 361 -3.57 -1.88 8.49
CA CYS A 361 -2.40 -1.13 8.97
C CYS A 361 -1.39 -0.96 7.85
N ASN A 362 -0.87 0.23 7.68
CA ASN A 362 0.22 0.50 6.76
C ASN A 362 1.56 0.25 7.47
N GLY A 363 2.52 -0.35 6.80
CA GLY A 363 3.90 -0.34 7.25
C GLY A 363 4.44 1.10 7.19
N LYS A 364 5.11 1.53 8.25
CA LYS A 364 5.73 2.87 8.33
C LYS A 364 7.21 2.73 8.61
N VAL A 365 7.98 3.56 7.91
CA VAL A 365 9.41 3.73 8.20
C VAL A 365 9.52 4.58 9.46
N PHE A 366 10.22 4.08 10.45
CA PHE A 366 10.49 4.77 11.72
C PHE A 366 11.88 4.40 12.21
N ASP A 367 12.71 5.41 12.50
CA ASP A 367 14.07 5.26 13.04
C ASP A 367 14.96 4.25 12.27
N GLY A 368 14.90 4.30 10.92
CA GLY A 368 15.70 3.41 10.06
C GLY A 368 15.18 1.97 9.93
N ALA A 369 14.03 1.67 10.53
CA ALA A 369 13.37 0.37 10.43
C ALA A 369 11.95 0.52 9.85
N VAL A 370 11.39 -0.57 9.35
CA VAL A 370 9.98 -0.60 8.91
C VAL A 370 9.15 -1.36 9.93
N SER A 371 8.31 -0.64 10.67
CA SER A 371 7.40 -1.22 11.64
C SER A 371 6.05 -1.55 10.99
N TYR A 372 5.50 -2.73 11.29
CA TYR A 372 4.21 -3.17 10.75
C TYR A 372 3.47 -4.11 11.71
N ALA A 373 2.15 -4.15 11.60
CA ALA A 373 1.33 -5.11 12.32
C ALA A 373 1.20 -6.42 11.53
N GLN A 374 1.57 -7.53 12.15
CA GLN A 374 1.45 -8.86 11.55
C GLN A 374 -0.03 -9.20 11.25
N THR A 375 -0.26 -10.06 10.26
CA THR A 375 -1.56 -10.65 9.99
C THR A 375 -2.20 -11.17 11.28
N GLY A 376 -3.44 -10.76 11.54
CA GLY A 376 -4.14 -11.00 12.81
C GLY A 376 -4.06 -9.83 13.81
N GLY A 377 -3.23 -8.81 13.56
CA GLY A 377 -3.24 -7.53 14.28
C GLY A 377 -2.78 -7.56 15.75
N LYS A 378 -2.22 -8.67 16.22
CA LYS A 378 -1.84 -8.85 17.64
C LYS A 378 -0.35 -8.66 17.91
N VAL A 379 0.49 -8.63 16.90
CA VAL A 379 1.95 -8.56 17.01
C VAL A 379 2.45 -7.43 16.14
N MET A 380 3.21 -6.50 16.73
CA MET A 380 4.02 -5.52 16.00
C MET A 380 5.36 -6.16 15.67
N ARG A 381 5.80 -5.97 14.44
CA ARG A 381 7.11 -6.41 13.95
C ARG A 381 7.87 -5.24 13.39
N GLU A 382 9.17 -5.39 13.42
CA GLU A 382 10.13 -4.42 12.92
C GLU A 382 11.10 -5.12 11.98
N LEU A 383 11.29 -4.54 10.80
CA LEU A 383 12.30 -4.96 9.83
C LEU A 383 13.43 -3.95 9.89
N ILE A 384 14.56 -4.40 10.43
CA ILE A 384 15.79 -3.62 10.52
C ILE A 384 16.69 -4.06 9.36
N TYR A 385 17.20 -3.12 8.61
CA TYR A 385 18.23 -3.38 7.62
C TYR A 385 19.58 -3.43 8.32
N ASN A 386 20.21 -4.60 8.36
CA ASN A 386 21.59 -4.75 8.84
C ASN A 386 22.52 -4.81 7.64
N ASP A 387 23.25 -3.76 7.42
CA ASP A 387 24.38 -3.72 6.50
C ASP A 387 25.58 -4.42 7.19
N THR A 388 25.49 -5.73 7.31
CA THR A 388 26.67 -6.52 7.71
C THR A 388 27.48 -6.78 6.45
N ILE A 389 28.44 -5.90 6.24
CA ILE A 389 29.53 -6.11 5.29
C ILE A 389 30.44 -7.21 5.83
#